data_b4563404d3c592abb0744967a0676bda
#
_entry.id   b4563404d3c592abb0744967a0676bda
#
_cell.length_a   1.000
_cell.length_b   1.000
_cell.length_c   1.000
_cell.angle_alpha   90.00
_cell.angle_beta   90.00
_cell.angle_gamma   90.00
#
_symmetry.space_group_name_H-M   'P 1'
#
loop_
_entity.id
_entity.type
_entity.pdbx_description
1 polymer ?
#
loop_
_entity_poly.entity_id
_entity_poly.type
_entity_poly.pdbx_seq_one_letter_code
_entity_poly.pdbx_strand_id
1 'polypeptide(L)'
;MSSFSESKPRRKQDTRPTVDSSALFDRTPPHHTDAERSLIGSILLDPKTLNEVIPIVPSPDQFYHEAHGLIYASLIEIDRQHQSGDLVQLTELLRAKDALEQIGGTGFLMELAQAVPSAANAPYYAKLIADAARLRRLIDASGEIMYDAYTQGGGSPGAAKNVIDLAEKRIFDIASEDVVSEPEALDKLLEHEIIMLEDRMDGNVDSGLSTGFRDLDDRLSGGLQDEEMVILAARPSMGKTAIALNIAEQVAFGGATPWTPKHNVEPIAVGVFSLEMARGALTQRLLSARSGVDAAKIRSGKVSDHEWELLQRASAELATAPLYIDDTPGMTVLELRAKARRMKLRYNIRCIVIDYLQLLTSPTQARESRQVEVSEISRSIKSIARELKVPVLCLAQLNRGAEQREGNRPKMSDLRESGSIEQDADVVMLLHREAYYHRGEPTWDPHSPEFDEDNRDKLNMTELIVAKQRNGPTGTVKLVWDSASVRFKNHDGMHAGGSYGFSREIAGGNEPNFNQPPQQQQSYQQPNAGYDGPSDFADQGGFGADFAPQNDAPQPEVPRHSFAPGKKSGPEADFRDGSGNDVSFDDDNEIDGVPF
;
A
#
# COMPACT_ATOMS: atom_id res chain seq x y z
N MET A 1 -42.41 -57.67 1.12
CA MET A 1 -40.98 -57.46 0.83
C MET A 1 -40.94 -56.64 -0.47
N SER A 2 -40.94 -55.32 -0.36
CA SER A 2 -40.87 -54.39 -1.49
C SER A 2 -39.55 -53.64 -1.37
N SER A 3 -38.67 -53.88 -2.33
CA SER A 3 -37.35 -53.26 -2.45
C SER A 3 -37.50 -51.82 -2.97
N PHE A 4 -37.18 -50.86 -2.13
CA PHE A 4 -36.99 -49.47 -2.55
C PHE A 4 -35.61 -49.33 -3.24
N SER A 5 -35.66 -49.00 -4.51
CA SER A 5 -34.47 -48.63 -5.31
C SER A 5 -34.23 -47.12 -5.15
N GLU A 6 -33.19 -46.75 -4.43
CA GLU A 6 -32.70 -45.37 -4.36
C GLU A 6 -32.00 -44.99 -5.67
N SER A 7 -32.62 -44.08 -6.42
CA SER A 7 -32.02 -43.45 -7.60
C SER A 7 -31.05 -42.33 -7.15
N LYS A 8 -29.75 -42.52 -7.36
CA LYS A 8 -28.72 -41.48 -7.20
C LYS A 8 -28.99 -40.33 -8.17
N PRO A 9 -28.88 -39.08 -7.73
CA PRO A 9 -29.03 -37.94 -8.64
C PRO A 9 -27.91 -37.92 -9.68
N ARG A 10 -28.26 -37.88 -10.94
CA ARG A 10 -27.33 -37.67 -12.07
C ARG A 10 -26.64 -36.31 -11.92
N ARG A 11 -25.35 -36.32 -11.69
CA ARG A 11 -24.46 -35.16 -11.80
C ARG A 11 -24.62 -34.59 -13.22
N LYS A 12 -25.14 -33.37 -13.36
CA LYS A 12 -25.11 -32.62 -14.63
C LYS A 12 -23.65 -32.52 -15.06
N GLN A 13 -23.30 -33.18 -16.15
CA GLN A 13 -22.01 -32.95 -16.82
C GLN A 13 -22.06 -31.53 -17.37
N ASP A 14 -21.18 -30.68 -16.82
CA ASP A 14 -20.83 -29.38 -17.38
C ASP A 14 -20.17 -29.64 -18.73
N THR A 15 -20.95 -29.60 -19.80
CA THR A 15 -20.46 -29.71 -21.18
C THR A 15 -19.80 -28.37 -21.54
N ARG A 16 -18.62 -28.12 -21.03
CA ARG A 16 -17.71 -27.16 -21.66
C ARG A 16 -17.29 -27.79 -22.99
N PRO A 17 -17.42 -27.08 -24.10
CA PRO A 17 -16.92 -27.59 -25.37
C PRO A 17 -15.43 -27.89 -25.20
N THR A 18 -15.02 -29.12 -25.47
CA THR A 18 -13.61 -29.48 -25.62
C THR A 18 -13.13 -28.73 -26.86
N VAL A 19 -12.46 -27.60 -26.64
CA VAL A 19 -11.84 -26.82 -27.71
C VAL A 19 -10.67 -27.64 -28.21
N ASP A 20 -10.75 -28.10 -29.45
CA ASP A 20 -9.62 -28.74 -30.12
C ASP A 20 -8.50 -27.69 -30.26
N SER A 21 -7.45 -27.82 -29.44
CA SER A 21 -6.35 -26.86 -29.39
C SER A 21 -5.63 -26.74 -30.74
N SER A 22 -5.61 -27.80 -31.57
CA SER A 22 -5.00 -27.74 -32.89
C SER A 22 -5.74 -26.80 -33.85
N ALA A 23 -7.07 -26.75 -33.77
CA ALA A 23 -7.88 -25.84 -34.57
C ALA A 23 -7.82 -24.36 -34.16
N LEU A 24 -7.24 -24.05 -32.99
CA LEU A 24 -7.03 -22.66 -32.53
C LEU A 24 -5.80 -22.02 -33.18
N PHE A 25 -4.74 -22.79 -33.43
CA PHE A 25 -3.50 -22.28 -34.03
C PHE A 25 -3.62 -21.94 -35.52
N ASP A 26 -4.66 -22.44 -36.19
CA ASP A 26 -4.96 -22.12 -37.61
C ASP A 26 -5.82 -20.84 -37.77
N ARG A 27 -6.25 -20.21 -36.69
CA ARG A 27 -7.05 -18.98 -36.74
C ARG A 27 -6.17 -17.76 -36.87
N THR A 28 -6.58 -16.81 -37.71
CA THR A 28 -5.96 -15.49 -37.77
C THR A 28 -6.11 -14.77 -36.40
N PRO A 29 -5.03 -14.17 -35.87
CA PRO A 29 -5.11 -13.41 -34.62
C PRO A 29 -6.15 -12.30 -34.69
N PRO A 30 -6.74 -11.86 -33.56
CA PRO A 30 -7.71 -10.76 -33.52
C PRO A 30 -7.12 -9.49 -34.13
N HIS A 31 -7.84 -8.89 -35.08
CA HIS A 31 -7.44 -7.66 -35.76
C HIS A 31 -8.66 -6.92 -36.31
N HIS A 32 -8.50 -5.62 -36.54
CA HIS A 32 -9.50 -4.73 -37.15
C HIS A 32 -8.86 -3.87 -38.23
N THR A 33 -8.65 -4.44 -39.42
CA THR A 33 -8.00 -3.76 -40.55
C THR A 33 -8.67 -2.45 -40.93
N ASP A 34 -10.02 -2.44 -40.96
CA ASP A 34 -10.76 -1.21 -41.29
C ASP A 34 -10.60 -0.12 -40.22
N ALA A 35 -10.47 -0.50 -38.93
CA ALA A 35 -10.20 0.45 -37.86
C ALA A 35 -8.77 1.01 -37.96
N GLU A 36 -7.79 0.18 -38.32
CA GLU A 36 -6.41 0.63 -38.54
C GLU A 36 -6.32 1.64 -39.69
N ARG A 37 -6.94 1.32 -40.82
CA ARG A 37 -7.00 2.23 -41.98
C ARG A 37 -7.72 3.54 -41.63
N SER A 38 -8.84 3.44 -40.92
CA SER A 38 -9.62 4.60 -40.49
C SER A 38 -8.87 5.47 -39.49
N LEU A 39 -8.11 4.86 -38.56
CA LEU A 39 -7.30 5.61 -37.59
C LEU A 39 -6.20 6.40 -38.29
N ILE A 40 -5.41 5.75 -39.16
CA ILE A 40 -4.35 6.44 -39.91
C ILE A 40 -4.95 7.54 -40.80
N GLY A 41 -6.04 7.24 -41.49
CA GLY A 41 -6.77 8.23 -42.30
C GLY A 41 -7.24 9.43 -41.48
N SER A 42 -7.74 9.21 -40.28
CA SER A 42 -8.14 10.28 -39.36
C SER A 42 -6.96 11.18 -38.95
N ILE A 43 -5.79 10.59 -38.66
CA ILE A 43 -4.57 11.32 -38.30
C ILE A 43 -4.04 12.13 -39.51
N LEU A 44 -4.08 11.55 -40.71
CA LEU A 44 -3.67 12.25 -41.94
C LEU A 44 -4.61 13.40 -42.28
N LEU A 45 -5.89 13.31 -41.93
CA LEU A 45 -6.89 14.36 -42.16
C LEU A 45 -6.75 15.50 -41.13
N ASP A 46 -6.53 15.15 -39.87
CA ASP A 46 -6.26 16.11 -38.78
C ASP A 46 -5.15 15.56 -37.86
N PRO A 47 -3.90 16.03 -38.04
CA PRO A 47 -2.76 15.59 -37.23
C PRO A 47 -2.92 15.82 -35.73
N LYS A 48 -3.77 16.75 -35.28
CA LYS A 48 -4.00 17.03 -33.86
C LYS A 48 -4.64 15.84 -33.13
N THR A 49 -5.38 14.98 -33.85
CA THR A 49 -5.96 13.76 -33.26
C THR A 49 -4.91 12.79 -32.77
N LEU A 50 -3.67 12.91 -33.21
CA LEU A 50 -2.57 12.06 -32.72
C LEU A 50 -2.36 12.20 -31.21
N ASN A 51 -2.55 13.40 -30.65
CA ASN A 51 -2.46 13.64 -29.20
C ASN A 51 -3.54 12.88 -28.40
N GLU A 52 -4.71 12.66 -28.98
CA GLU A 52 -5.79 11.90 -28.35
C GLU A 52 -5.60 10.38 -28.53
N VAL A 53 -4.89 9.99 -29.58
CA VAL A 53 -4.67 8.58 -29.94
C VAL A 53 -3.47 7.97 -29.25
N ILE A 54 -2.36 8.71 -29.07
CA ILE A 54 -1.13 8.21 -28.42
C ILE A 54 -1.39 7.60 -27.03
N PRO A 55 -2.23 8.18 -26.13
CA PRO A 55 -2.55 7.55 -24.85
C PRO A 55 -3.26 6.20 -24.98
N ILE A 56 -4.04 5.99 -26.05
CA ILE A 56 -4.82 4.75 -26.28
C ILE A 56 -3.97 3.70 -27.01
N VAL A 57 -3.18 4.12 -27.99
CA VAL A 57 -2.28 3.28 -28.80
C VAL A 57 -0.85 3.81 -28.69
N PRO A 58 -0.17 3.57 -27.55
CA PRO A 58 1.16 4.15 -27.29
C PRO A 58 2.27 3.55 -28.15
N SER A 59 2.08 2.37 -28.74
CA SER A 59 3.13 1.67 -29.50
C SER A 59 2.64 1.28 -30.90
N PRO A 60 3.50 1.46 -31.94
CA PRO A 60 3.24 0.97 -33.30
C PRO A 60 2.99 -0.55 -33.39
N ASP A 61 3.55 -1.34 -32.45
CA ASP A 61 3.40 -2.80 -32.42
C ASP A 61 1.96 -3.25 -32.13
N GLN A 62 1.09 -2.31 -31.72
CA GLN A 62 -0.33 -2.57 -31.52
C GLN A 62 -1.13 -2.69 -32.83
N PHE A 63 -0.55 -2.30 -33.95
CA PHE A 63 -1.13 -2.54 -35.25
C PHE A 63 -0.90 -4.01 -35.70
N TYR A 64 -1.90 -4.58 -36.36
CA TYR A 64 -1.81 -5.92 -36.93
C TYR A 64 -1.00 -5.91 -38.25
N HIS A 65 -1.26 -4.88 -39.09
CA HIS A 65 -0.54 -4.72 -40.35
C HIS A 65 0.76 -3.93 -40.12
N GLU A 66 1.89 -4.55 -40.44
CA GLU A 66 3.22 -3.95 -40.32
C GLU A 66 3.32 -2.59 -41.04
N ALA A 67 2.73 -2.49 -42.25
CA ALA A 67 2.69 -1.23 -42.99
C ALA A 67 2.00 -0.11 -42.21
N HIS A 68 0.89 -0.41 -41.53
CA HIS A 68 0.16 0.56 -40.69
C HIS A 68 0.99 0.98 -39.47
N GLY A 69 1.67 0.01 -38.83
CA GLY A 69 2.57 0.27 -37.72
C GLY A 69 3.75 1.21 -38.13
N LEU A 70 4.36 0.97 -39.29
CA LEU A 70 5.43 1.82 -39.83
C LEU A 70 4.96 3.26 -40.13
N ILE A 71 3.77 3.40 -40.71
CA ILE A 71 3.16 4.70 -40.96
C ILE A 71 2.89 5.43 -39.62
N TYR A 72 2.30 4.74 -38.66
CA TYR A 72 2.01 5.30 -37.34
C TYR A 72 3.28 5.72 -36.58
N ALA A 73 4.34 4.88 -36.61
CA ALA A 73 5.64 5.21 -36.05
C ALA A 73 6.23 6.50 -36.65
N SER A 74 6.08 6.65 -37.97
CA SER A 74 6.57 7.82 -38.68
C SER A 74 5.76 9.08 -38.35
N LEU A 75 4.45 8.97 -38.16
CA LEU A 75 3.59 10.07 -37.71
C LEU A 75 3.96 10.53 -36.30
N ILE A 76 4.22 9.61 -35.37
CA ILE A 76 4.71 9.93 -34.02
C ILE A 76 6.06 10.66 -34.08
N GLU A 77 6.96 10.23 -34.96
CA GLU A 77 8.28 10.86 -35.11
C GLU A 77 8.17 12.29 -35.65
N ILE A 78 7.29 12.53 -36.62
CA ILE A 78 7.02 13.87 -37.17
C ILE A 78 6.45 14.79 -36.08
N ASP A 79 5.49 14.31 -35.29
CA ASP A 79 4.88 15.05 -34.18
C ASP A 79 5.93 15.45 -33.14
N ARG A 80 6.84 14.53 -32.76
CA ARG A 80 7.95 14.82 -31.84
C ARG A 80 8.92 15.90 -32.35
N GLN A 81 9.03 16.05 -33.68
CA GLN A 81 9.83 17.11 -34.31
C GLN A 81 9.06 18.42 -34.45
N HIS A 82 7.85 18.53 -33.89
CA HIS A 82 6.94 19.67 -33.97
C HIS A 82 6.63 20.11 -35.42
N GLN A 83 6.51 19.13 -36.32
CA GLN A 83 6.15 19.34 -37.70
C GLN A 83 4.64 19.14 -37.93
N SER A 84 4.12 19.65 -39.04
CA SER A 84 2.67 19.63 -39.29
C SER A 84 2.06 18.24 -39.53
N GLY A 85 2.87 17.22 -39.75
CA GLY A 85 2.43 15.84 -39.99
C GLY A 85 1.62 15.65 -41.26
N ASP A 86 1.80 16.50 -42.25
CA ASP A 86 1.09 16.40 -43.52
C ASP A 86 1.59 15.22 -44.38
N LEU A 87 0.79 14.86 -45.38
CA LEU A 87 1.09 13.75 -46.28
C LEU A 87 2.45 13.87 -47.00
N VAL A 88 2.90 15.12 -47.28
CA VAL A 88 4.17 15.37 -47.96
C VAL A 88 5.33 15.05 -47.03
N GLN A 89 5.29 15.55 -45.81
CA GLN A 89 6.33 15.27 -44.79
C GLN A 89 6.42 13.80 -44.48
N LEU A 90 5.28 13.13 -44.33
CA LEU A 90 5.24 11.67 -44.12
C LEU A 90 5.88 10.92 -45.27
N THR A 91 5.57 11.29 -46.51
CA THR A 91 6.12 10.67 -47.72
C THR A 91 7.66 10.83 -47.76
N GLU A 92 8.17 12.03 -47.48
CA GLU A 92 9.60 12.31 -47.47
C GLU A 92 10.33 11.55 -46.35
N LEU A 93 9.74 11.46 -45.13
CA LEU A 93 10.29 10.68 -44.03
C LEU A 93 10.34 9.18 -44.35
N LEU A 94 9.26 8.64 -44.91
CA LEU A 94 9.20 7.23 -45.29
C LEU A 94 10.17 6.90 -46.45
N ARG A 95 10.38 7.85 -47.36
CA ARG A 95 11.39 7.72 -48.43
C ARG A 95 12.80 7.75 -47.87
N ALA A 96 13.07 8.65 -46.92
CA ALA A 96 14.39 8.73 -46.26
C ALA A 96 14.74 7.45 -45.47
N LYS A 97 13.72 6.71 -45.00
CA LYS A 97 13.87 5.45 -44.30
C LYS A 97 13.84 4.22 -45.21
N ASP A 98 13.78 4.38 -46.54
CA ASP A 98 13.60 3.29 -47.52
C ASP A 98 12.33 2.42 -47.25
N ALA A 99 11.35 2.96 -46.50
CA ALA A 99 10.14 2.26 -46.12
C ALA A 99 8.94 2.51 -47.06
N LEU A 100 9.02 3.53 -47.92
CA LEU A 100 7.89 3.95 -48.76
C LEU A 100 7.38 2.85 -49.70
N GLU A 101 8.27 2.10 -50.33
CA GLU A 101 7.88 0.98 -51.22
C GLU A 101 7.32 -0.22 -50.42
N GLN A 102 7.82 -0.44 -49.20
CA GLN A 102 7.36 -1.53 -48.32
C GLN A 102 5.90 -1.34 -47.87
N ILE A 103 5.47 -0.10 -47.69
CA ILE A 103 4.08 0.21 -47.29
C ILE A 103 3.08 0.25 -48.46
N GLY A 104 3.56 0.13 -49.73
CA GLY A 104 2.72 0.21 -50.93
C GLY A 104 2.77 1.55 -51.68
N GLY A 105 3.77 2.38 -51.42
CA GLY A 105 4.03 3.62 -52.11
C GLY A 105 3.07 4.77 -51.74
N THR A 106 3.22 5.88 -52.48
CA THR A 106 2.41 7.09 -52.25
C THR A 106 0.92 6.88 -52.53
N GLY A 107 0.58 5.95 -53.44
CA GLY A 107 -0.83 5.60 -53.76
C GLY A 107 -1.59 5.06 -52.56
N PHE A 108 -0.92 4.20 -51.75
CA PHE A 108 -1.53 3.64 -50.53
C PHE A 108 -1.75 4.71 -49.45
N LEU A 109 -0.81 5.67 -49.29
CA LEU A 109 -1.01 6.80 -48.36
C LEU A 109 -2.19 7.69 -48.77
N MET A 110 -2.40 7.92 -50.09
CA MET A 110 -3.57 8.64 -50.57
C MET A 110 -4.87 7.88 -50.34
N GLU A 111 -4.87 6.57 -50.50
CA GLU A 111 -6.02 5.71 -50.19
C GLU A 111 -6.38 5.77 -48.69
N LEU A 112 -5.39 5.72 -47.81
CA LEU A 112 -5.60 5.85 -46.36
C LEU A 112 -6.14 7.24 -45.99
N ALA A 113 -5.62 8.33 -46.58
CA ALA A 113 -6.14 9.67 -46.33
C ALA A 113 -7.59 9.86 -46.74
N GLN A 114 -8.08 9.06 -47.71
CA GLN A 114 -9.47 9.07 -48.17
C GLN A 114 -10.36 8.05 -47.47
N ALA A 115 -9.80 7.24 -46.55
CA ALA A 115 -10.55 6.15 -45.91
C ALA A 115 -11.67 6.65 -44.99
N VAL A 116 -11.60 7.87 -44.50
CA VAL A 116 -12.57 8.46 -43.57
C VAL A 116 -13.01 9.86 -44.01
N PRO A 117 -14.28 10.21 -43.81
CA PRO A 117 -14.78 11.56 -44.11
C PRO A 117 -14.50 12.59 -42.99
N SER A 118 -14.14 12.13 -41.78
CA SER A 118 -13.92 12.97 -40.59
C SER A 118 -12.99 12.29 -39.60
N ALA A 119 -12.16 13.08 -38.92
CA ALA A 119 -11.25 12.62 -37.88
C ALA A 119 -11.91 12.41 -36.50
N ALA A 120 -13.16 12.83 -36.32
CA ALA A 120 -13.85 12.84 -35.02
C ALA A 120 -13.94 11.47 -34.31
N ASN A 121 -13.88 10.36 -35.05
CA ASN A 121 -13.99 9.01 -34.50
C ASN A 121 -12.62 8.35 -34.25
N ALA A 122 -11.51 9.07 -34.35
CA ALA A 122 -10.18 8.51 -34.15
C ALA A 122 -10.01 7.79 -32.82
N PRO A 123 -10.46 8.33 -31.65
CA PRO A 123 -10.35 7.63 -30.37
C PRO A 123 -11.14 6.30 -30.33
N TYR A 124 -12.26 6.21 -31.04
CA TYR A 124 -13.03 4.96 -31.12
C TYR A 124 -12.25 3.88 -31.91
N TYR A 125 -11.67 4.25 -33.06
CA TYR A 125 -10.83 3.31 -33.83
C TYR A 125 -9.59 2.89 -33.05
N ALA A 126 -8.97 3.83 -32.33
CA ALA A 126 -7.84 3.54 -31.45
C ALA A 126 -8.18 2.50 -30.39
N LYS A 127 -9.34 2.58 -29.72
CA LYS A 127 -9.81 1.59 -28.74
C LYS A 127 -9.98 0.19 -29.36
N LEU A 128 -10.55 0.09 -30.56
CA LEU A 128 -10.70 -1.19 -31.26
C LEU A 128 -9.34 -1.84 -31.55
N ILE A 129 -8.35 -1.04 -31.94
CA ILE A 129 -6.98 -1.53 -32.21
C ILE A 129 -6.31 -1.97 -30.91
N ALA A 130 -6.41 -1.17 -29.84
CA ALA A 130 -5.86 -1.51 -28.52
C ALA A 130 -6.45 -2.80 -27.97
N ASP A 131 -7.78 -3.00 -28.05
CA ASP A 131 -8.46 -4.22 -27.60
C ASP A 131 -8.00 -5.45 -28.40
N ALA A 132 -7.89 -5.32 -29.74
CA ALA A 132 -7.38 -6.40 -30.58
C ALA A 132 -5.90 -6.72 -30.26
N ALA A 133 -5.07 -5.70 -30.00
CA ALA A 133 -3.68 -5.86 -29.62
C ALA A 133 -3.54 -6.58 -28.26
N ARG A 134 -4.38 -6.25 -27.27
CA ARG A 134 -4.42 -6.94 -25.97
C ARG A 134 -4.75 -8.43 -26.12
N LEU A 135 -5.73 -8.74 -26.96
CA LEU A 135 -6.08 -10.14 -27.23
C LEU A 135 -4.92 -10.89 -27.90
N ARG A 136 -4.18 -10.25 -28.82
CA ARG A 136 -2.98 -10.86 -29.42
C ARG A 136 -1.90 -11.12 -28.38
N ARG A 137 -1.58 -10.14 -27.54
CA ARG A 137 -0.61 -10.32 -26.43
C ARG A 137 -1.02 -11.44 -25.47
N LEU A 138 -2.34 -11.57 -25.19
CA LEU A 138 -2.84 -12.67 -24.36
C LEU A 138 -2.64 -14.02 -25.04
N ILE A 139 -2.83 -14.11 -26.35
CA ILE A 139 -2.57 -15.32 -27.14
C ILE A 139 -1.07 -15.67 -27.10
N ASP A 140 -0.19 -14.68 -27.34
CA ASP A 140 1.24 -14.85 -27.33
C ASP A 140 1.75 -15.31 -25.95
N ALA A 141 1.31 -14.62 -24.87
CA ALA A 141 1.64 -15.00 -23.51
C ALA A 141 1.12 -16.40 -23.15
N SER A 142 -0.06 -16.78 -23.62
CA SER A 142 -0.60 -18.13 -23.42
C SER A 142 0.24 -19.19 -24.14
N GLY A 143 0.75 -18.87 -25.34
CA GLY A 143 1.68 -19.71 -26.09
C GLY A 143 3.00 -19.93 -25.35
N GLU A 144 3.57 -18.85 -24.83
CA GLU A 144 4.80 -18.90 -24.02
C GLU A 144 4.60 -19.70 -22.72
N ILE A 145 3.48 -19.47 -22.01
CA ILE A 145 3.13 -20.21 -20.79
C ILE A 145 3.02 -21.71 -21.10
N MET A 146 2.39 -22.06 -22.20
CA MET A 146 2.23 -23.44 -22.64
C MET A 146 3.60 -24.04 -22.97
N TYR A 147 4.46 -23.32 -23.70
CA TYR A 147 5.82 -23.75 -24.01
C TYR A 147 6.65 -24.00 -22.75
N ASP A 148 6.62 -23.07 -21.79
CA ASP A 148 7.33 -23.21 -20.51
C ASP A 148 6.80 -24.41 -19.70
N ALA A 149 5.49 -24.64 -19.68
CA ALA A 149 4.88 -25.76 -18.98
C ALA A 149 5.35 -27.12 -19.56
N TYR A 150 5.47 -27.23 -20.90
CA TYR A 150 5.97 -28.44 -21.55
C TYR A 150 7.49 -28.64 -21.41
N THR A 151 8.26 -27.55 -21.41
CA THR A 151 9.74 -27.66 -21.41
C THR A 151 10.32 -27.72 -20.01
N GLN A 152 9.76 -27.04 -19.04
CA GLN A 152 10.28 -26.95 -17.66
C GLN A 152 9.56 -27.87 -16.67
N GLY A 153 8.40 -28.43 -17.04
CA GLY A 153 7.54 -29.23 -16.13
C GLY A 153 8.11 -30.59 -15.72
N GLY A 154 9.26 -31.05 -16.27
CA GLY A 154 9.72 -32.43 -16.15
C GLY A 154 10.92 -32.69 -15.22
N GLY A 155 11.55 -31.71 -14.57
CA GLY A 155 12.93 -31.96 -14.09
C GLY A 155 13.26 -31.76 -12.63
N SER A 156 12.62 -30.86 -11.89
CA SER A 156 13.06 -30.58 -10.51
C SER A 156 11.91 -30.23 -9.56
N PRO A 157 12.03 -30.57 -8.27
CA PRO A 157 11.09 -30.14 -7.26
C PRO A 157 11.01 -28.59 -7.24
N GLY A 158 9.82 -28.03 -7.47
CA GLY A 158 9.60 -26.58 -7.51
C GLY A 158 9.50 -25.96 -8.92
N ALA A 159 9.85 -26.67 -9.99
CA ALA A 159 9.75 -26.16 -11.36
C ALA A 159 8.32 -25.74 -11.72
N ALA A 160 7.31 -26.50 -11.32
CA ALA A 160 5.91 -26.16 -11.53
C ALA A 160 5.52 -24.82 -10.87
N LYS A 161 6.06 -24.53 -9.68
CA LYS A 161 5.80 -23.26 -8.99
C LYS A 161 6.39 -22.09 -9.78
N ASN A 162 7.64 -22.21 -10.24
CA ASN A 162 8.30 -21.16 -11.02
C ASN A 162 7.56 -20.87 -12.33
N VAL A 163 7.05 -21.90 -13.01
CA VAL A 163 6.27 -21.73 -14.24
C VAL A 163 4.94 -21.02 -13.96
N ILE A 164 4.26 -21.37 -12.86
CA ILE A 164 3.02 -20.71 -12.45
C ILE A 164 3.28 -19.25 -12.11
N ASP A 165 4.32 -18.95 -11.34
CA ASP A 165 4.68 -17.58 -10.96
C ASP A 165 5.01 -16.71 -12.19
N LEU A 166 5.72 -17.29 -13.17
CA LEU A 166 6.03 -16.63 -14.45
C LEU A 166 4.78 -16.40 -15.28
N ALA A 167 3.85 -17.36 -15.32
CA ALA A 167 2.58 -17.25 -16.00
C ALA A 167 1.71 -16.16 -15.38
N GLU A 168 1.60 -16.12 -14.05
CA GLU A 168 0.90 -15.04 -13.31
C GLU A 168 1.49 -13.67 -13.66
N LYS A 169 2.82 -13.56 -13.73
CA LYS A 169 3.49 -12.29 -14.08
C LYS A 169 3.13 -11.84 -15.50
N ARG A 170 3.22 -12.73 -16.51
CA ARG A 170 2.90 -12.37 -17.91
C ARG A 170 1.45 -11.92 -18.09
N ILE A 171 0.50 -12.66 -17.49
CA ILE A 171 -0.92 -12.29 -17.54
C ILE A 171 -1.13 -10.94 -16.84
N PHE A 172 -0.43 -10.72 -15.73
CA PHE A 172 -0.50 -9.48 -14.98
C PHE A 172 0.03 -8.29 -15.77
N ASP A 173 1.17 -8.41 -16.44
CA ASP A 173 1.77 -7.34 -17.24
C ASP A 173 0.79 -6.87 -18.33
N ILE A 174 0.02 -7.79 -18.94
CA ILE A 174 -1.03 -7.47 -19.90
C ILE A 174 -2.20 -6.72 -19.25
N ALA A 175 -2.63 -7.15 -18.05
CA ALA A 175 -3.77 -6.56 -17.35
C ALA A 175 -3.46 -5.19 -16.72
N SER A 176 -2.20 -4.91 -16.40
CA SER A 176 -1.79 -3.67 -15.73
C SER A 176 -1.52 -2.50 -16.69
N GLU A 177 -1.38 -2.76 -17.99
CA GLU A 177 -1.26 -1.69 -19.01
C GLU A 177 -2.54 -0.83 -19.15
N ASP A 178 -3.67 -1.30 -18.60
CA ASP A 178 -4.94 -0.57 -18.62
C ASP A 178 -5.01 0.62 -17.65
N VAL A 179 -4.05 0.75 -16.74
CA VAL A 179 -4.04 1.83 -15.74
C VAL A 179 -3.12 2.96 -16.18
N VAL A 180 -3.23 3.40 -17.42
CA VAL A 180 -2.86 4.78 -17.74
C VAL A 180 -4.04 5.63 -17.26
N SER A 181 -4.02 6.05 -15.99
CA SER A 181 -4.99 7.04 -15.51
C SER A 181 -4.77 8.32 -16.32
N GLU A 182 -5.73 8.65 -17.17
CA GLU A 182 -5.73 9.94 -17.84
C GLU A 182 -5.71 11.04 -16.78
N PRO A 183 -4.95 12.13 -16.98
CA PRO A 183 -5.01 13.27 -16.09
C PRO A 183 -6.46 13.76 -16.00
N GLU A 184 -7.01 13.76 -14.79
CA GLU A 184 -8.37 14.24 -14.55
C GLU A 184 -8.35 15.74 -14.29
N ALA A 185 -9.29 16.46 -14.88
CA ALA A 185 -9.38 17.91 -14.71
C ALA A 185 -9.73 18.24 -13.24
N LEU A 186 -9.12 19.31 -12.72
CA LEU A 186 -9.24 19.69 -11.32
C LEU A 186 -10.69 19.94 -10.87
N ASP A 187 -11.54 20.44 -11.77
CA ASP A 187 -12.96 20.69 -11.50
C ASP A 187 -13.71 19.42 -11.07
N LYS A 188 -13.48 18.30 -11.78
CA LYS A 188 -14.08 17.00 -11.45
C LYS A 188 -13.53 16.43 -10.14
N LEU A 189 -12.22 16.58 -9.92
CA LEU A 189 -11.60 16.15 -8.66
C LEU A 189 -12.15 16.93 -7.47
N LEU A 190 -12.35 18.25 -7.62
CA LEU A 190 -12.92 19.09 -6.57
C LEU A 190 -14.38 18.73 -6.27
N GLU A 191 -15.18 18.46 -7.31
CA GLU A 191 -16.57 18.00 -7.13
C GLU A 191 -16.64 16.71 -6.31
N HIS A 192 -15.77 15.74 -6.64
CA HIS A 192 -15.68 14.48 -5.91
C HIS A 192 -15.25 14.69 -4.44
N GLU A 193 -14.20 15.50 -4.21
CA GLU A 193 -13.68 15.74 -2.86
C GLU A 193 -14.69 16.51 -1.96
N ILE A 194 -15.47 17.42 -2.52
CA ILE A 194 -16.51 18.13 -1.77
C ILE A 194 -17.62 17.16 -1.33
N ILE A 195 -18.08 16.27 -2.22
CA ILE A 195 -19.08 15.25 -1.89
C ILE A 195 -18.54 14.33 -0.77
N MET A 196 -17.29 13.88 -0.88
CA MET A 196 -16.67 13.05 0.16
C MET A 196 -16.51 13.78 1.49
N LEU A 197 -16.28 15.09 1.46
CA LEU A 197 -16.21 15.91 2.67
C LEU A 197 -17.58 16.07 3.33
N GLU A 198 -18.64 16.30 2.55
CA GLU A 198 -20.02 16.36 3.03
C GLU A 198 -20.43 15.04 3.70
N ASP A 199 -20.15 13.89 3.05
CA ASP A 199 -20.41 12.57 3.61
C ASP A 199 -19.67 12.30 4.92
N ARG A 200 -18.43 12.81 5.06
CA ARG A 200 -17.68 12.74 6.33
C ARG A 200 -18.28 13.66 7.40
N MET A 201 -18.72 14.86 7.04
CA MET A 201 -19.37 15.79 7.98
C MET A 201 -20.70 15.25 8.49
N ASP A 202 -21.45 14.56 7.66
CA ASP A 202 -22.71 13.91 8.02
C ASP A 202 -22.51 12.58 8.77
N GLY A 203 -21.25 12.11 8.91
CA GLY A 203 -20.92 10.85 9.59
C GLY A 203 -21.30 9.60 8.79
N ASN A 204 -21.56 9.74 7.50
CA ASN A 204 -21.89 8.63 6.59
C ASN A 204 -20.67 7.80 6.21
N VAL A 205 -19.48 8.44 6.19
CA VAL A 205 -18.20 7.82 5.83
C VAL A 205 -17.16 8.12 6.91
N ASP A 206 -16.44 7.08 7.35
CA ASP A 206 -15.34 7.25 8.29
C ASP A 206 -14.15 7.94 7.61
N SER A 207 -13.43 8.77 8.39
CA SER A 207 -12.20 9.41 7.93
C SER A 207 -11.03 8.43 7.77
N GLY A 208 -11.10 7.23 8.36
CA GLY A 208 -10.08 6.19 8.30
C GLY A 208 -10.48 4.95 9.10
N LEU A 209 -9.63 3.91 9.09
CA LEU A 209 -9.84 2.71 9.89
C LEU A 209 -9.24 2.91 11.28
N SER A 210 -10.08 2.91 12.33
CA SER A 210 -9.64 3.09 13.71
C SER A 210 -8.65 2.00 14.14
N THR A 211 -7.53 2.43 14.72
CA THR A 211 -6.50 1.53 15.28
C THR A 211 -6.88 0.97 16.66
N GLY A 212 -7.90 1.54 17.30
CA GLY A 212 -8.29 1.23 18.68
C GLY A 212 -7.48 2.01 19.73
N PHE A 213 -6.54 2.85 19.30
CA PHE A 213 -5.76 3.73 20.15
C PHE A 213 -6.14 5.19 19.88
N ARG A 214 -6.86 5.78 20.84
CA ARG A 214 -7.45 7.12 20.69
C ARG A 214 -6.44 8.16 20.21
N ASP A 215 -5.36 8.33 20.97
CA ASP A 215 -4.37 9.36 20.69
C ASP A 215 -3.63 9.10 19.36
N LEU A 216 -3.59 7.83 18.90
CA LEU A 216 -3.06 7.47 17.59
C LEU A 216 -4.06 7.82 16.49
N ASP A 217 -5.33 7.48 16.67
CA ASP A 217 -6.39 7.79 15.70
C ASP A 217 -6.53 9.31 15.51
N ASP A 218 -6.46 10.08 16.60
CA ASP A 218 -6.47 11.55 16.52
C ASP A 218 -5.29 12.10 15.69
N ARG A 219 -4.10 11.49 15.84
CA ARG A 219 -2.93 11.89 15.04
C ARG A 219 -3.04 11.46 13.58
N LEU A 220 -3.61 10.29 13.33
CA LEU A 220 -3.80 9.75 11.98
C LEU A 220 -5.06 10.29 11.28
N SER A 221 -5.66 11.36 11.81
CA SER A 221 -6.87 11.99 11.24
C SER A 221 -8.04 11.01 11.11
N GLY A 222 -8.24 10.18 12.14
CA GLY A 222 -9.33 9.20 12.23
C GLY A 222 -8.88 7.74 12.06
N GLY A 223 -7.58 7.46 11.97
CA GLY A 223 -7.04 6.11 11.85
C GLY A 223 -6.24 5.86 10.57
N LEU A 224 -6.12 4.60 10.16
CA LEU A 224 -5.38 4.21 8.96
C LEU A 224 -6.15 4.64 7.70
N GLN A 225 -5.47 5.38 6.81
CA GLN A 225 -6.06 5.92 5.58
C GLN A 225 -5.88 4.96 4.41
N ASP A 226 -6.87 4.90 3.51
CA ASP A 226 -6.77 4.12 2.28
C ASP A 226 -5.56 4.56 1.43
N GLU A 227 -4.97 3.63 0.70
CA GLU A 227 -3.79 3.83 -0.15
C GLU A 227 -2.50 4.19 0.58
N GLU A 228 -2.50 4.28 1.93
CA GLU A 228 -1.30 4.58 2.70
C GLU A 228 -0.47 3.34 3.04
N MET A 229 0.85 3.50 2.96
CA MET A 229 1.83 2.57 3.50
C MET A 229 2.28 3.05 4.88
N VAL A 230 1.88 2.31 5.91
CA VAL A 230 2.19 2.59 7.31
C VAL A 230 3.27 1.63 7.80
N ILE A 231 4.40 2.14 8.21
CA ILE A 231 5.50 1.36 8.78
C ILE A 231 5.44 1.39 10.29
N LEU A 232 5.44 0.22 10.91
CA LEU A 232 5.61 0.06 12.35
C LEU A 232 6.94 -0.63 12.64
N ALA A 233 7.91 0.12 13.12
CA ALA A 233 9.26 -0.40 13.32
C ALA A 233 9.62 -0.49 14.81
N ALA A 234 10.32 -1.57 15.17
CA ALA A 234 10.79 -1.79 16.53
C ALA A 234 12.02 -2.68 16.57
N ARG A 235 12.73 -2.66 17.70
CA ARG A 235 13.70 -3.70 18.06
C ARG A 235 12.97 -5.01 18.40
N PRO A 236 13.64 -6.17 18.28
CA PRO A 236 13.07 -7.45 18.69
C PRO A 236 12.51 -7.40 20.12
N SER A 237 11.43 -8.14 20.37
CA SER A 237 10.79 -8.27 21.68
C SER A 237 10.14 -7.01 22.27
N MET A 238 10.08 -5.90 21.55
CA MET A 238 9.36 -4.69 21.98
C MET A 238 7.83 -4.82 21.88
N GLY A 239 7.31 -5.83 21.18
CA GLY A 239 5.87 -6.04 21.03
C GLY A 239 5.31 -5.61 19.66
N LYS A 240 6.17 -5.47 18.63
CA LYS A 240 5.79 -5.07 17.26
C LYS A 240 4.60 -5.87 16.71
N THR A 241 4.68 -7.20 16.70
CA THR A 241 3.60 -8.09 16.26
C THR A 241 2.34 -7.97 17.14
N ALA A 242 2.51 -7.74 18.47
CA ALA A 242 1.38 -7.61 19.38
C ALA A 242 0.53 -6.36 19.06
N ILE A 243 1.15 -5.19 18.91
CA ILE A 243 0.41 -3.97 18.58
C ILE A 243 -0.23 -4.05 17.19
N ALA A 244 0.45 -4.67 16.21
CA ALA A 244 -0.11 -4.88 14.88
C ALA A 244 -1.35 -5.79 14.89
N LEU A 245 -1.32 -6.87 15.70
CA LEU A 245 -2.47 -7.75 15.90
C LEU A 245 -3.61 -7.04 16.66
N ASN A 246 -3.30 -6.19 17.65
CA ASN A 246 -4.32 -5.40 18.34
C ASN A 246 -5.02 -4.43 17.37
N ILE A 247 -4.26 -3.79 16.47
CA ILE A 247 -4.82 -2.93 15.42
C ILE A 247 -5.68 -3.78 14.46
N ALA A 248 -5.15 -4.91 13.98
CA ALA A 248 -5.88 -5.80 13.08
C ALA A 248 -7.20 -6.32 13.68
N GLU A 249 -7.18 -6.72 14.96
CA GLU A 249 -8.36 -7.11 15.71
C GLU A 249 -9.37 -5.97 15.78
N GLN A 250 -8.92 -4.76 16.15
CA GLN A 250 -9.79 -3.60 16.28
C GLN A 250 -10.45 -3.22 14.95
N VAL A 251 -9.69 -3.21 13.86
CA VAL A 251 -10.23 -2.98 12.51
C VAL A 251 -11.24 -4.06 12.15
N ALA A 252 -10.95 -5.35 12.44
CA ALA A 252 -11.83 -6.45 12.10
C ALA A 252 -13.19 -6.38 12.84
N PHE A 253 -13.22 -5.80 14.04
CA PHE A 253 -14.46 -5.51 14.77
C PHE A 253 -15.12 -4.19 14.33
N GLY A 254 -14.77 -3.64 13.17
CA GLY A 254 -15.38 -2.45 12.56
C GLY A 254 -14.90 -1.11 13.09
N GLY A 255 -13.87 -1.10 13.93
CA GLY A 255 -13.25 0.12 14.43
C GLY A 255 -14.11 0.93 15.41
N ALA A 256 -15.17 0.33 15.97
CA ALA A 256 -15.94 0.98 17.03
C ALA A 256 -15.12 1.00 18.33
N THR A 257 -15.04 2.17 18.94
CA THR A 257 -14.34 2.39 20.21
C THR A 257 -15.26 3.09 21.21
N PRO A 258 -14.95 3.01 22.53
CA PRO A 258 -15.75 3.77 23.52
C PRO A 258 -15.82 5.27 23.28
N TRP A 259 -14.80 5.85 22.61
CA TRP A 259 -14.72 7.30 22.31
C TRP A 259 -15.24 7.65 20.90
N THR A 260 -15.36 6.66 20.01
CA THR A 260 -16.03 6.75 18.71
C THR A 260 -17.06 5.64 18.59
N PRO A 261 -18.15 5.69 19.34
CA PRO A 261 -19.18 4.67 19.26
C PRO A 261 -19.88 4.77 17.90
N LYS A 262 -19.90 3.67 17.17
CA LYS A 262 -20.61 3.57 15.89
C LYS A 262 -21.93 2.82 16.10
N HIS A 263 -22.99 3.36 15.55
CA HIS A 263 -24.24 2.64 15.43
C HIS A 263 -24.16 1.71 14.21
N ASN A 264 -24.50 0.44 14.37
CA ASN A 264 -24.44 -0.59 13.31
C ASN A 264 -23.02 -0.86 12.78
N VAL A 265 -22.14 -1.28 13.67
CA VAL A 265 -20.75 -1.66 13.33
C VAL A 265 -20.75 -2.89 12.43
N GLU A 266 -20.34 -2.72 11.19
CA GLU A 266 -20.09 -3.86 10.30
C GLU A 266 -18.64 -4.35 10.46
N PRO A 267 -18.42 -5.67 10.61
CA PRO A 267 -17.08 -6.22 10.63
C PRO A 267 -16.31 -5.93 9.34
N ILE A 268 -15.06 -5.51 9.48
CA ILE A 268 -14.20 -5.15 8.35
C ILE A 268 -13.18 -6.26 8.12
N ALA A 269 -13.11 -6.78 6.89
CA ALA A 269 -12.19 -7.85 6.56
C ALA A 269 -10.73 -7.36 6.52
N VAL A 270 -9.84 -8.09 7.23
CA VAL A 270 -8.41 -7.79 7.35
C VAL A 270 -7.58 -8.99 6.89
N GLY A 271 -6.60 -8.75 6.02
CA GLY A 271 -5.61 -9.74 5.61
C GLY A 271 -4.32 -9.61 6.43
N VAL A 272 -3.87 -10.68 7.06
CA VAL A 272 -2.62 -10.71 7.84
C VAL A 272 -1.65 -11.68 7.20
N PHE A 273 -0.50 -11.19 6.73
CA PHE A 273 0.59 -11.98 6.20
C PHE A 273 1.69 -12.09 7.25
N SER A 274 1.87 -13.27 7.81
CA SER A 274 2.88 -13.55 8.83
C SER A 274 3.99 -14.39 8.24
N LEU A 275 5.15 -13.78 8.05
CA LEU A 275 6.32 -14.44 7.47
C LEU A 275 7.25 -15.00 8.55
N GLU A 276 7.09 -14.54 9.80
CA GLU A 276 7.91 -14.96 10.95
C GLU A 276 7.21 -16.02 11.81
N MET A 277 5.89 -15.89 12.02
CA MET A 277 5.16 -16.70 12.99
C MET A 277 4.09 -17.55 12.34
N ALA A 278 3.96 -18.80 12.80
CA ALA A 278 2.88 -19.67 12.38
C ALA A 278 1.50 -19.14 12.86
N ARG A 279 0.46 -19.36 12.06
CA ARG A 279 -0.93 -18.95 12.35
C ARG A 279 -1.43 -19.38 13.73
N GLY A 280 -1.05 -20.57 14.20
CA GLY A 280 -1.44 -21.05 15.53
C GLY A 280 -0.90 -20.18 16.66
N ALA A 281 0.34 -19.69 16.55
CA ALA A 281 0.92 -18.79 17.55
C ALA A 281 0.24 -17.40 17.55
N LEU A 282 -0.15 -16.90 16.39
CA LEU A 282 -0.91 -15.65 16.27
C LEU A 282 -2.32 -15.80 16.87
N THR A 283 -3.00 -16.91 16.59
CA THR A 283 -4.32 -17.20 17.16
C THR A 283 -4.27 -17.27 18.70
N GLN A 284 -3.24 -17.91 19.28
CA GLN A 284 -3.04 -17.92 20.73
C GLN A 284 -2.83 -16.51 21.30
N ARG A 285 -2.08 -15.65 20.60
CA ARG A 285 -1.90 -14.26 21.02
C ARG A 285 -3.19 -13.46 20.97
N LEU A 286 -4.00 -13.61 19.91
CA LEU A 286 -5.32 -12.99 19.81
C LEU A 286 -6.25 -13.46 20.93
N LEU A 287 -6.27 -14.76 21.23
CA LEU A 287 -7.05 -15.33 22.34
C LEU A 287 -6.61 -14.75 23.68
N SER A 288 -5.29 -14.71 23.97
CA SER A 288 -4.76 -14.11 25.19
C SER A 288 -5.12 -12.62 25.30
N ALA A 289 -4.92 -11.87 24.22
CA ALA A 289 -5.22 -10.45 24.18
C ALA A 289 -6.72 -10.15 24.41
N ARG A 290 -7.61 -10.98 23.85
CA ARG A 290 -9.07 -10.79 23.93
C ARG A 290 -9.63 -11.26 25.27
N SER A 291 -9.19 -12.43 25.76
CA SER A 291 -9.67 -13.00 27.03
C SER A 291 -9.06 -12.34 28.26
N GLY A 292 -7.88 -11.72 28.15
CA GLY A 292 -7.08 -11.25 29.28
C GLY A 292 -6.37 -12.38 30.05
N VAL A 293 -6.43 -13.60 29.57
CA VAL A 293 -5.77 -14.77 30.18
C VAL A 293 -4.29 -14.78 29.81
N ASP A 294 -3.43 -15.07 30.78
CA ASP A 294 -1.99 -15.12 30.61
C ASP A 294 -1.58 -16.07 29.48
N ALA A 295 -0.82 -15.54 28.51
CA ALA A 295 -0.33 -16.30 27.36
C ALA A 295 0.54 -17.51 27.74
N ALA A 296 1.28 -17.45 28.86
CA ALA A 296 2.06 -18.57 29.36
C ALA A 296 1.16 -19.71 29.91
N LYS A 297 0.04 -19.35 30.52
CA LYS A 297 -0.95 -20.34 30.97
C LYS A 297 -1.64 -21.04 29.80
N ILE A 298 -2.01 -20.27 28.76
CA ILE A 298 -2.58 -20.83 27.52
C ILE A 298 -1.60 -21.82 26.90
N ARG A 299 -0.33 -21.42 26.75
CA ARG A 299 0.72 -22.25 26.13
C ARG A 299 1.00 -23.53 26.95
N SER A 300 0.99 -23.44 28.28
CA SER A 300 1.25 -24.59 29.17
C SER A 300 0.02 -25.46 29.43
N GLY A 301 -1.18 -25.05 28.98
CA GLY A 301 -2.44 -25.72 29.27
C GLY A 301 -2.89 -25.65 30.75
N LYS A 302 -2.26 -24.76 31.55
CA LYS A 302 -2.54 -24.58 32.97
C LYS A 302 -3.54 -23.45 33.20
N VAL A 303 -4.76 -23.62 32.69
CA VAL A 303 -5.85 -22.64 32.81
C VAL A 303 -6.85 -23.15 33.87
N SER A 304 -7.38 -22.24 34.70
CA SER A 304 -8.46 -22.53 35.64
C SER A 304 -9.82 -22.60 34.91
N ASP A 305 -10.83 -23.15 35.56
CA ASP A 305 -12.19 -23.26 34.99
C ASP A 305 -12.73 -21.86 34.60
N HIS A 306 -12.52 -20.87 35.45
CA HIS A 306 -12.92 -19.48 35.14
C HIS A 306 -12.17 -18.90 33.93
N GLU A 307 -10.86 -19.12 33.85
CA GLU A 307 -10.07 -18.66 32.68
C GLU A 307 -10.49 -19.39 31.39
N TRP A 308 -10.90 -20.67 31.53
CA TRP A 308 -11.45 -21.44 30.42
C TRP A 308 -12.76 -20.84 29.89
N GLU A 309 -13.66 -20.41 30.75
CA GLU A 309 -14.87 -19.69 30.35
C GLU A 309 -14.56 -18.38 29.61
N LEU A 310 -13.56 -17.61 30.10
CA LEU A 310 -13.11 -16.38 29.41
C LEU A 310 -12.56 -16.70 28.03
N LEU A 311 -11.77 -17.77 27.89
CA LEU A 311 -11.22 -18.18 26.59
C LEU A 311 -12.32 -18.63 25.62
N GLN A 312 -13.33 -19.35 26.09
CA GLN A 312 -14.47 -19.77 25.26
C GLN A 312 -15.25 -18.55 24.75
N ARG A 313 -15.50 -17.55 25.61
CA ARG A 313 -16.17 -16.30 25.22
C ARG A 313 -15.34 -15.55 24.19
N ALA A 314 -14.05 -15.34 24.46
CA ALA A 314 -13.14 -14.67 23.53
C ALA A 314 -13.05 -15.39 22.18
N SER A 315 -13.06 -16.74 22.19
CA SER A 315 -13.06 -17.55 20.96
C SER A 315 -14.34 -17.35 20.15
N ALA A 316 -15.51 -17.32 20.82
CA ALA A 316 -16.78 -17.05 20.14
C ALA A 316 -16.83 -15.64 19.53
N GLU A 317 -16.30 -14.63 20.22
CA GLU A 317 -16.20 -13.28 19.71
C GLU A 317 -15.22 -13.20 18.52
N LEU A 318 -14.00 -13.74 18.65
CA LEU A 318 -13.01 -13.73 17.57
C LEU A 318 -13.48 -14.50 16.32
N ALA A 319 -14.32 -15.52 16.48
CA ALA A 319 -14.88 -16.26 15.35
C ALA A 319 -15.80 -15.39 14.46
N THR A 320 -16.31 -14.28 14.98
CA THR A 320 -17.12 -13.33 14.19
C THR A 320 -16.25 -12.30 13.43
N ALA A 321 -14.98 -12.14 13.80
CA ALA A 321 -14.08 -11.20 13.18
C ALA A 321 -13.54 -11.75 11.84
N PRO A 322 -13.68 -11.04 10.71
CA PRO A 322 -13.21 -11.49 9.42
C PRO A 322 -11.69 -11.25 9.26
N LEU A 323 -10.89 -11.95 10.08
CA LEU A 323 -9.44 -11.96 10.04
C LEU A 323 -8.94 -13.15 9.22
N TYR A 324 -8.20 -12.88 8.15
CA TYR A 324 -7.64 -13.88 7.25
C TYR A 324 -6.12 -13.92 7.40
N ILE A 325 -5.58 -15.00 7.95
CA ILE A 325 -4.15 -15.14 8.26
C ILE A 325 -3.49 -16.10 7.27
N ASP A 326 -2.45 -15.61 6.60
CA ASP A 326 -1.55 -16.38 5.73
C ASP A 326 -0.16 -16.43 6.36
N ASP A 327 0.33 -17.65 6.67
CA ASP A 327 1.64 -17.88 7.29
C ASP A 327 2.63 -18.60 6.37
N THR A 328 2.51 -18.36 5.05
CA THR A 328 3.41 -18.94 4.06
C THR A 328 4.84 -18.38 4.24
N PRO A 329 5.84 -19.21 4.56
CA PRO A 329 7.21 -18.73 4.73
C PRO A 329 7.89 -18.48 3.38
N GLY A 330 8.86 -17.54 3.35
CA GLY A 330 9.67 -17.27 2.15
C GLY A 330 8.86 -16.72 0.98
N MET A 331 7.78 -16.00 1.26
CA MET A 331 6.89 -15.42 0.25
C MET A 331 7.63 -14.34 -0.56
N THR A 332 7.46 -14.36 -1.87
CA THR A 332 7.90 -13.26 -2.73
C THR A 332 6.90 -12.11 -2.72
N VAL A 333 7.35 -10.89 -3.06
CA VAL A 333 6.45 -9.73 -3.17
C VAL A 333 5.37 -9.96 -4.22
N LEU A 334 5.68 -10.67 -5.28
CA LEU A 334 4.71 -11.01 -6.34
C LEU A 334 3.62 -11.96 -5.81
N GLU A 335 4.01 -13.00 -5.06
CA GLU A 335 3.05 -13.90 -4.39
C GLU A 335 2.17 -13.15 -3.38
N LEU A 336 2.77 -12.23 -2.59
CA LEU A 336 2.03 -11.37 -1.66
C LEU A 336 0.96 -10.57 -2.40
N ARG A 337 1.34 -9.91 -3.51
CA ARG A 337 0.43 -9.12 -4.33
C ARG A 337 -0.71 -9.96 -4.90
N ALA A 338 -0.40 -11.13 -5.45
CA ALA A 338 -1.40 -12.05 -5.99
C ALA A 338 -2.38 -12.56 -4.91
N LYS A 339 -1.87 -12.89 -3.71
CA LYS A 339 -2.69 -13.31 -2.57
C LYS A 339 -3.55 -12.17 -2.04
N ALA A 340 -3.00 -10.96 -1.89
CA ALA A 340 -3.71 -9.77 -1.45
C ALA A 340 -4.87 -9.42 -2.40
N ARG A 341 -4.65 -9.47 -3.71
CA ARG A 341 -5.71 -9.31 -4.73
C ARG A 341 -6.82 -10.36 -4.59
N ARG A 342 -6.44 -11.64 -4.44
CA ARG A 342 -7.43 -12.71 -4.24
C ARG A 342 -8.25 -12.50 -2.97
N MET A 343 -7.61 -12.05 -1.86
CA MET A 343 -8.31 -11.70 -0.63
C MET A 343 -9.23 -10.49 -0.82
N LYS A 344 -8.79 -9.46 -1.57
CA LYS A 344 -9.62 -8.30 -1.90
C LYS A 344 -10.87 -8.69 -2.69
N LEU A 345 -10.71 -9.51 -3.73
CA LEU A 345 -11.81 -9.96 -4.58
C LEU A 345 -12.77 -10.91 -3.85
N ARG A 346 -12.24 -11.83 -3.02
CA ARG A 346 -13.04 -12.87 -2.39
C ARG A 346 -13.70 -12.43 -1.09
N TYR A 347 -12.98 -11.66 -0.29
CA TYR A 347 -13.36 -11.29 1.07
C TYR A 347 -13.54 -9.78 1.26
N ASN A 348 -13.29 -9.00 0.22
CA ASN A 348 -13.32 -7.52 0.26
C ASN A 348 -12.49 -6.93 1.41
N ILE A 349 -11.25 -7.42 1.59
CA ILE A 349 -10.38 -6.89 2.65
C ILE A 349 -10.19 -5.38 2.50
N ARG A 350 -10.21 -4.70 3.65
CA ARG A 350 -10.05 -3.24 3.74
C ARG A 350 -8.75 -2.82 4.45
N CYS A 351 -8.00 -3.78 4.99
CA CYS A 351 -6.70 -3.54 5.61
C CYS A 351 -5.78 -4.73 5.37
N ILE A 352 -4.50 -4.48 5.22
CA ILE A 352 -3.45 -5.50 5.08
C ILE A 352 -2.40 -5.28 6.17
N VAL A 353 -2.01 -6.36 6.87
CA VAL A 353 -0.90 -6.36 7.84
C VAL A 353 0.18 -7.31 7.35
N ILE A 354 1.45 -6.89 7.35
CA ILE A 354 2.61 -7.68 6.91
C ILE A 354 3.64 -7.76 8.04
N ASP A 355 3.92 -8.96 8.55
CA ASP A 355 4.90 -9.20 9.62
C ASP A 355 6.00 -10.16 9.14
N TYR A 356 7.20 -9.70 8.76
CA TYR A 356 7.69 -8.34 8.59
C TYR A 356 8.41 -8.20 7.23
N LEU A 357 8.55 -6.98 6.75
CA LEU A 357 9.00 -6.62 5.41
C LEU A 357 10.32 -7.30 4.99
N GLN A 358 11.31 -7.34 5.90
CA GLN A 358 12.63 -7.88 5.58
C GLN A 358 12.66 -9.41 5.36
N LEU A 359 11.56 -10.14 5.58
CA LEU A 359 11.45 -11.56 5.24
C LEU A 359 10.89 -11.81 3.84
N LEU A 360 10.37 -10.78 3.19
CA LEU A 360 9.99 -10.85 1.79
C LEU A 360 11.23 -10.97 0.90
N THR A 361 11.06 -11.64 -0.22
CA THR A 361 12.10 -11.79 -1.26
C THR A 361 11.63 -11.18 -2.57
N SER A 362 12.57 -10.59 -3.33
CA SER A 362 12.31 -10.17 -4.69
C SER A 362 12.74 -11.25 -5.69
N PRO A 363 11.97 -11.54 -6.74
CA PRO A 363 12.35 -12.52 -7.77
C PRO A 363 13.56 -12.08 -8.60
N THR A 364 13.92 -10.80 -8.58
CA THR A 364 14.82 -10.21 -9.56
C THR A 364 16.29 -10.48 -9.27
N GLN A 365 16.72 -10.89 -8.04
CA GLN A 365 18.14 -11.08 -7.89
C GLN A 365 18.77 -11.68 -6.65
N ALA A 366 19.50 -12.74 -6.86
CA ALA A 366 20.58 -13.24 -6.03
C ALA A 366 21.90 -12.43 -6.15
N ARG A 367 21.96 -11.33 -6.90
CA ARG A 367 23.24 -10.65 -7.26
C ARG A 367 23.34 -9.18 -6.85
N GLU A 368 22.26 -8.53 -6.46
CA GLU A 368 22.28 -7.13 -6.04
C GLU A 368 22.34 -6.98 -4.51
N SER A 369 22.71 -5.80 -4.05
CA SER A 369 22.83 -5.55 -2.61
C SER A 369 21.46 -5.66 -1.92
N ARG A 370 21.43 -6.10 -0.66
CA ARG A 370 20.21 -6.18 0.16
C ARG A 370 19.42 -4.87 0.21
N GLN A 371 20.08 -3.74 0.07
CA GLN A 371 19.45 -2.42 0.04
C GLN A 371 18.57 -2.24 -1.20
N VAL A 372 19.04 -2.70 -2.37
CA VAL A 372 18.25 -2.64 -3.62
C VAL A 372 17.01 -3.51 -3.52
N GLU A 373 17.16 -4.73 -3.00
CA GLU A 373 16.06 -5.66 -2.79
C GLU A 373 14.98 -5.06 -1.86
N VAL A 374 15.39 -4.51 -0.71
CA VAL A 374 14.46 -3.86 0.23
C VAL A 374 13.79 -2.63 -0.40
N SER A 375 14.48 -1.91 -1.27
CA SER A 375 13.93 -0.77 -2.01
C SER A 375 12.85 -1.18 -3.00
N GLU A 376 13.06 -2.28 -3.70
CA GLU A 376 12.08 -2.86 -4.62
C GLU A 376 10.84 -3.37 -3.87
N ILE A 377 11.06 -4.08 -2.75
CA ILE A 377 9.99 -4.55 -1.88
C ILE A 377 9.14 -3.38 -1.36
N SER A 378 9.78 -2.32 -0.87
CA SER A 378 9.11 -1.13 -0.33
C SER A 378 8.19 -0.47 -1.37
N ARG A 379 8.72 -0.20 -2.58
CA ARG A 379 7.92 0.36 -3.68
C ARG A 379 6.77 -0.53 -4.09
N SER A 380 7.01 -1.84 -4.11
CA SER A 380 5.97 -2.81 -4.45
C SER A 380 4.84 -2.84 -3.42
N ILE A 381 5.16 -2.76 -2.11
CA ILE A 381 4.16 -2.68 -1.05
C ILE A 381 3.34 -1.38 -1.17
N LYS A 382 4.01 -0.23 -1.43
CA LYS A 382 3.30 1.04 -1.68
C LYS A 382 2.38 0.95 -2.91
N SER A 383 2.84 0.26 -3.96
CA SER A 383 2.01 0.00 -5.15
C SER A 383 0.79 -0.87 -4.81
N ILE A 384 0.93 -1.90 -3.96
CA ILE A 384 -0.19 -2.74 -3.50
C ILE A 384 -1.23 -1.91 -2.75
N ALA A 385 -0.81 -1.02 -1.84
CA ALA A 385 -1.71 -0.15 -1.10
C ALA A 385 -2.56 0.71 -2.04
N ARG A 386 -1.94 1.35 -3.03
CA ARG A 386 -2.62 2.19 -4.02
C ARG A 386 -3.52 1.41 -4.96
N GLU A 387 -3.05 0.26 -5.45
CA GLU A 387 -3.79 -0.60 -6.37
C GLU A 387 -5.07 -1.15 -5.75
N LEU A 388 -4.98 -1.64 -4.50
CA LEU A 388 -6.10 -2.26 -3.80
C LEU A 388 -6.97 -1.23 -3.06
N LYS A 389 -6.52 0.04 -3.01
CA LYS A 389 -7.14 1.13 -2.26
C LYS A 389 -7.42 0.72 -0.81
N VAL A 390 -6.34 0.29 -0.12
CA VAL A 390 -6.40 -0.13 1.29
C VAL A 390 -5.12 0.32 2.01
N PRO A 391 -5.19 0.64 3.33
CA PRO A 391 -4.00 0.81 4.14
C PRO A 391 -3.22 -0.49 4.24
N VAL A 392 -1.89 -0.39 4.17
CA VAL A 392 -0.96 -1.50 4.41
C VAL A 392 -0.11 -1.18 5.62
N LEU A 393 -0.37 -1.85 6.75
CA LEU A 393 0.45 -1.80 7.95
C LEU A 393 1.58 -2.81 7.83
N CYS A 394 2.80 -2.33 7.57
CA CYS A 394 3.97 -3.16 7.36
C CYS A 394 4.93 -3.06 8.53
N LEU A 395 5.29 -4.19 9.11
CA LEU A 395 6.23 -4.25 10.21
C LEU A 395 7.66 -4.24 9.69
N ALA A 396 8.55 -3.54 10.41
CA ALA A 396 9.97 -3.47 10.09
C ALA A 396 10.84 -3.65 11.35
N GLN A 397 12.03 -4.19 11.18
CA GLN A 397 12.99 -4.32 12.27
C GLN A 397 14.00 -3.17 12.23
N LEU A 398 14.29 -2.59 13.38
CA LEU A 398 15.28 -1.52 13.53
C LEU A 398 16.71 -2.07 13.72
N ASN A 399 17.68 -1.32 13.26
CA ASN A 399 19.10 -1.59 13.48
C ASN A 399 19.49 -1.55 14.96
N ARG A 400 20.59 -2.25 15.32
CA ARG A 400 21.14 -2.25 16.70
C ARG A 400 21.67 -0.90 17.16
N GLY A 401 21.89 0.05 16.25
CA GLY A 401 22.38 1.39 16.59
C GLY A 401 21.50 2.18 17.57
N ALA A 402 20.20 1.86 17.65
CA ALA A 402 19.31 2.44 18.65
C ALA A 402 19.70 2.06 20.08
N GLU A 403 20.23 0.84 20.30
CA GLU A 403 20.62 0.32 21.64
C GLU A 403 21.92 0.92 22.17
N GLN A 404 22.70 1.60 21.32
CA GLN A 404 23.97 2.21 21.69
C GLN A 404 23.84 3.68 22.11
N ARG A 405 22.63 4.23 22.07
CA ARG A 405 22.37 5.63 22.46
C ARG A 405 21.90 5.71 23.88
N GLU A 406 22.20 6.83 24.51
CA GLU A 406 21.61 7.21 25.78
C GLU A 406 20.07 7.21 25.67
N GLY A 407 19.39 6.51 26.59
CA GLY A 407 17.94 6.32 26.59
C GLY A 407 17.40 5.35 25.55
N ASN A 408 18.23 4.70 24.71
CA ASN A 408 17.86 3.68 23.73
C ASN A 408 16.67 4.04 22.80
N ARG A 409 16.35 5.35 22.70
CA ARG A 409 15.18 5.84 21.96
C ARG A 409 15.41 5.76 20.45
N PRO A 410 14.54 5.06 19.69
CA PRO A 410 14.70 4.88 18.26
C PRO A 410 14.48 6.19 17.49
N LYS A 411 15.16 6.29 16.34
CA LYS A 411 15.02 7.39 15.38
C LYS A 411 14.81 6.83 13.99
N MET A 412 14.30 7.64 13.08
CA MET A 412 14.05 7.25 11.69
C MET A 412 15.32 6.75 10.98
N SER A 413 16.47 7.32 11.31
CA SER A 413 17.78 6.84 10.81
C SER A 413 18.12 5.39 11.18
N ASP A 414 17.41 4.77 12.13
CA ASP A 414 17.62 3.36 12.52
C ASP A 414 16.95 2.39 11.56
N LEU A 415 16.14 2.89 10.62
CA LEU A 415 15.66 2.19 9.42
C LEU A 415 16.73 2.14 8.31
N ARG A 416 18.01 2.43 8.60
CA ARG A 416 19.09 2.82 7.70
C ARG A 416 19.49 1.83 6.59
N GLU A 417 19.17 0.55 6.69
CA GLU A 417 19.32 -0.39 5.56
C GLU A 417 18.23 -0.20 4.51
N SER A 418 17.32 0.74 4.73
CA SER A 418 16.08 0.91 4.02
C SER A 418 15.73 2.40 3.88
N GLY A 419 16.66 3.24 3.42
CA GLY A 419 16.38 4.65 3.11
C GLY A 419 15.18 4.83 2.17
N SER A 420 14.91 3.81 1.36
CA SER A 420 13.72 3.74 0.52
C SER A 420 12.42 3.53 1.31
N ILE A 421 12.43 2.71 2.38
CA ILE A 421 11.24 2.55 3.24
C ILE A 421 10.84 3.90 3.83
N GLU A 422 11.84 4.68 4.29
CA GLU A 422 11.59 6.02 4.79
C GLU A 422 10.98 6.94 3.72
N GLN A 423 11.43 6.84 2.48
CA GLN A 423 10.91 7.68 1.38
C GLN A 423 9.51 7.25 0.93
N ASP A 424 9.28 5.96 0.77
CA ASP A 424 8.04 5.39 0.22
C ASP A 424 6.88 5.44 1.21
N ALA A 425 7.15 5.23 2.52
CA ALA A 425 6.14 5.23 3.56
C ALA A 425 5.45 6.59 3.72
N ASP A 426 4.14 6.57 3.92
CA ASP A 426 3.35 7.77 4.26
C ASP A 426 3.43 8.06 5.75
N VAL A 427 3.39 7.01 6.57
CA VAL A 427 3.50 7.07 8.02
C VAL A 427 4.60 6.14 8.50
N VAL A 428 5.44 6.61 9.43
CA VAL A 428 6.46 5.79 10.12
C VAL A 428 6.27 5.92 11.61
N MET A 429 6.01 4.80 12.26
CA MET A 429 5.83 4.65 13.70
C MET A 429 6.97 3.83 14.29
N LEU A 430 7.56 4.30 15.38
CA LEU A 430 8.66 3.66 16.09
C LEU A 430 8.19 3.28 17.50
N LEU A 431 8.26 2.00 17.84
CA LEU A 431 7.84 1.49 19.14
C LEU A 431 9.05 1.45 20.10
N HIS A 432 8.90 2.04 21.29
CA HIS A 432 9.91 2.11 22.32
C HIS A 432 9.35 1.76 23.69
N ARG A 433 10.08 0.93 24.44
CA ARG A 433 9.76 0.54 25.82
C ARG A 433 11.02 0.68 26.68
N GLU A 434 11.08 1.72 27.49
CA GLU A 434 12.23 2.02 28.34
C GLU A 434 12.52 0.87 29.32
N ALA A 435 11.52 0.39 30.03
CA ALA A 435 11.65 -0.70 30.99
C ALA A 435 12.20 -2.01 30.41
N TYR A 436 12.13 -2.20 29.09
CA TYR A 436 12.70 -3.39 28.45
C TYR A 436 14.22 -3.45 28.56
N TYR A 437 14.89 -2.30 28.50
CA TYR A 437 16.34 -2.18 28.53
C TYR A 437 16.91 -2.32 29.94
N HIS A 438 16.10 -2.02 30.95
CA HIS A 438 16.48 -2.08 32.36
C HIS A 438 16.07 -3.38 33.07
N ARG A 439 15.78 -4.43 32.29
CA ARG A 439 15.42 -5.76 32.85
C ARG A 439 16.58 -6.33 33.67
N GLY A 440 16.27 -6.64 34.95
CA GLY A 440 17.23 -7.20 35.91
C GLY A 440 18.01 -6.14 36.68
N GLU A 441 17.75 -4.85 36.47
CA GLU A 441 18.29 -3.78 37.33
C GLU A 441 17.42 -3.66 38.60
N PRO A 442 18.02 -3.67 39.82
CA PRO A 442 17.25 -3.61 41.05
C PRO A 442 16.37 -2.36 41.17
N THR A 443 16.81 -1.23 40.61
CA THR A 443 16.09 0.06 40.58
C THR A 443 14.83 0.04 39.73
N TRP A 444 14.66 -0.97 38.88
CA TRP A 444 13.49 -1.17 38.00
C TRP A 444 12.64 -2.39 38.42
N ASP A 445 13.04 -3.15 39.44
CA ASP A 445 12.27 -4.28 39.95
C ASP A 445 11.38 -3.83 41.13
N PRO A 446 10.03 -3.81 40.96
CA PRO A 446 9.12 -3.40 42.04
C PRO A 446 9.21 -4.25 43.31
N HIS A 447 9.82 -5.44 43.24
CA HIS A 447 10.03 -6.33 44.38
C HIS A 447 11.40 -6.15 45.04
N SER A 448 12.26 -5.32 44.45
CA SER A 448 13.60 -4.99 45.01
C SER A 448 13.50 -3.90 46.09
N PRO A 449 14.28 -4.01 47.18
CA PRO A 449 14.39 -2.92 48.13
C PRO A 449 15.08 -1.66 47.58
N GLU A 450 15.75 -1.78 46.42
CA GLU A 450 16.45 -0.68 45.73
C GLU A 450 15.56 -0.07 44.62
N PHE A 451 14.27 -0.44 44.58
CA PHE A 451 13.32 0.07 43.57
C PHE A 451 13.21 1.58 43.64
N ASP A 452 13.35 2.23 42.47
CA ASP A 452 13.15 3.66 42.33
C ASP A 452 11.68 3.95 42.00
N GLU A 453 10.98 4.64 42.89
CA GLU A 453 9.56 4.98 42.73
C GLU A 453 9.29 5.82 41.47
N ASP A 454 10.25 6.59 40.98
CA ASP A 454 10.15 7.38 39.75
C ASP A 454 10.05 6.48 38.48
N ASN A 455 10.42 5.21 38.62
CA ASN A 455 10.31 4.23 37.53
C ASN A 455 8.96 3.49 37.51
N ARG A 456 8.12 3.65 38.55
CA ARG A 456 6.84 2.93 38.68
C ARG A 456 5.93 3.13 37.45
N ASP A 457 5.75 4.37 37.03
CA ASP A 457 4.90 4.70 35.88
C ASP A 457 5.50 4.24 34.56
N LYS A 458 6.82 4.07 34.50
CA LYS A 458 7.55 3.69 33.30
C LYS A 458 7.56 2.17 33.05
N LEU A 459 7.30 1.32 34.07
CA LEU A 459 7.42 -0.12 33.98
C LEU A 459 6.57 -0.72 32.84
N ASN A 460 5.36 -0.23 32.68
CA ASN A 460 4.43 -0.68 31.66
C ASN A 460 4.22 0.35 30.54
N MET A 461 4.87 1.51 30.64
CA MET A 461 4.74 2.55 29.64
C MET A 461 5.45 2.15 28.34
N THR A 462 4.77 2.44 27.24
CA THR A 462 5.28 2.28 25.89
C THR A 462 5.09 3.57 25.13
N GLU A 463 6.12 4.01 24.44
CA GLU A 463 6.04 5.13 23.53
C GLU A 463 5.88 4.62 22.10
N LEU A 464 4.84 5.07 21.40
CA LEU A 464 4.66 4.92 19.97
C LEU A 464 4.95 6.28 19.32
N ILE A 465 6.13 6.39 18.70
CA ILE A 465 6.64 7.64 18.14
C ILE A 465 6.24 7.69 16.67
N VAL A 466 5.31 8.58 16.31
CA VAL A 466 5.00 8.90 14.93
C VAL A 466 6.11 9.81 14.41
N ALA A 467 7.13 9.20 13.77
CA ALA A 467 8.34 9.88 13.33
C ALA A 467 8.18 10.56 11.97
N LYS A 468 7.28 10.03 11.14
CA LYS A 468 6.91 10.60 9.84
C LYS A 468 5.41 10.47 9.64
N GLN A 469 4.80 11.52 9.11
CA GLN A 469 3.44 11.50 8.58
C GLN A 469 3.33 12.54 7.47
N ARG A 470 2.85 12.12 6.29
CA ARG A 470 2.72 13.03 5.15
C ARG A 470 1.52 13.96 5.29
N ASN A 471 0.44 13.46 5.86
CA ASN A 471 -0.86 14.13 5.89
C ASN A 471 -1.27 14.61 7.29
N GLY A 472 -0.31 14.68 8.25
CA GLY A 472 -0.63 15.07 9.61
C GLY A 472 0.58 15.33 10.49
N PRO A 473 0.36 15.60 11.80
CA PRO A 473 1.42 15.95 12.73
C PRO A 473 2.20 14.72 13.20
N THR A 474 3.51 14.87 13.37
CA THR A 474 4.37 13.91 14.07
C THR A 474 4.24 14.08 15.58
N GLY A 475 4.68 13.07 16.36
CA GLY A 475 4.69 13.16 17.83
C GLY A 475 4.72 11.80 18.49
N THR A 476 4.55 11.76 19.81
CA THR A 476 4.59 10.53 20.59
C THR A 476 3.22 10.26 21.20
N VAL A 477 2.78 9.01 21.06
CA VAL A 477 1.59 8.45 21.71
C VAL A 477 2.05 7.54 22.84
N LYS A 478 1.44 7.68 24.01
CA LYS A 478 1.74 6.84 25.17
C LYS A 478 0.72 5.70 25.24
N LEU A 479 1.22 4.49 25.43
CA LEU A 479 0.43 3.26 25.57
C LEU A 479 0.88 2.52 26.83
N VAL A 480 0.01 1.66 27.34
CA VAL A 480 0.33 0.75 28.46
C VAL A 480 0.47 -0.67 27.91
N TRP A 481 1.59 -1.31 28.22
CA TRP A 481 1.86 -2.69 27.87
C TRP A 481 1.40 -3.65 28.97
N ASP A 482 0.51 -4.55 28.65
CA ASP A 482 0.13 -5.66 29.50
C ASP A 482 0.89 -6.92 29.07
N SER A 483 1.87 -7.30 29.85
CA SER A 483 2.75 -8.43 29.53
C SER A 483 2.07 -9.78 29.67
N ALA A 484 1.08 -9.92 30.55
CA ALA A 484 0.35 -11.17 30.78
C ALA A 484 -0.53 -11.51 29.57
N SER A 485 -1.35 -10.57 29.13
CA SER A 485 -2.26 -10.77 27.99
C SER A 485 -1.63 -10.40 26.63
N VAL A 486 -0.35 -9.98 26.60
CA VAL A 486 0.36 -9.57 25.37
C VAL A 486 -0.40 -8.48 24.61
N ARG A 487 -0.97 -7.51 25.32
CA ARG A 487 -1.84 -6.46 24.77
C ARG A 487 -1.34 -5.06 25.09
N PHE A 488 -1.50 -4.15 24.13
CA PHE A 488 -1.39 -2.72 24.37
C PHE A 488 -2.76 -2.12 24.70
N LYS A 489 -2.77 -1.14 25.59
CA LYS A 489 -3.96 -0.43 26.04
C LYS A 489 -3.71 1.09 25.91
N ASN A 490 -4.78 1.86 25.81
CA ASN A 490 -4.71 3.30 25.88
C ASN A 490 -4.14 3.75 27.24
N HIS A 491 -3.34 4.81 27.22
CA HIS A 491 -2.87 5.47 28.42
C HIS A 491 -3.88 6.54 28.80
N ASP A 492 -4.87 6.20 29.62
CA ASP A 492 -5.78 7.17 30.20
C ASP A 492 -4.99 7.93 31.29
N GLY A 493 -4.60 9.14 30.98
CA GLY A 493 -3.85 9.98 31.91
C GLY A 493 -4.70 10.24 33.16
N MET A 494 -4.52 9.45 34.17
CA MET A 494 -4.79 9.51 35.59
C MET A 494 -5.41 8.25 36.18
N HIS A 495 -4.78 7.85 37.25
CA HIS A 495 -5.12 6.96 38.35
C HIS A 495 -4.44 5.60 38.33
N ALA A 496 -3.25 5.60 38.95
CA ALA A 496 -2.70 4.48 39.67
C ALA A 496 -3.76 3.99 40.69
N GLY A 497 -4.37 2.84 40.43
CA GLY A 497 -5.20 2.18 41.43
C GLY A 497 -6.48 1.49 40.97
N GLY A 498 -6.70 1.30 39.65
CA GLY A 498 -7.85 0.56 39.17
C GLY A 498 -7.44 -0.61 38.28
N SER A 499 -7.70 -1.83 38.74
CA SER A 499 -7.69 -3.02 37.91
C SER A 499 -8.58 -2.77 36.69
N TYR A 500 -7.97 -2.53 35.52
CA TYR A 500 -8.70 -2.40 34.25
C TYR A 500 -9.21 -3.78 33.83
N GLY A 501 -10.30 -4.20 34.46
CA GLY A 501 -11.09 -5.32 34.00
C GLY A 501 -12.02 -4.86 32.90
N PHE A 502 -11.70 -5.13 31.65
CA PHE A 502 -12.66 -5.10 30.54
C PHE A 502 -13.85 -6.09 30.77
N SER A 503 -13.82 -6.79 31.91
CA SER A 503 -14.77 -7.85 32.27
C SER A 503 -15.94 -7.38 33.13
N ARG A 504 -16.17 -6.10 33.39
CA ARG A 504 -17.18 -5.74 34.41
C ARG A 504 -18.40 -4.97 33.91
N GLU A 505 -18.50 -4.58 32.65
CA GLU A 505 -19.67 -3.84 32.15
C GLU A 505 -20.62 -4.61 31.22
N ILE A 506 -20.34 -5.89 30.90
CA ILE A 506 -21.30 -6.72 30.14
C ILE A 506 -22.06 -7.72 31.04
N ALA A 507 -21.81 -7.75 32.35
CA ALA A 507 -22.51 -8.61 33.30
C ALA A 507 -23.35 -7.80 34.29
N GLY A 508 -24.24 -6.97 33.79
CA GLY A 508 -25.22 -6.26 34.62
C GLY A 508 -26.32 -5.71 33.75
N GLY A 509 -27.20 -6.59 33.28
CA GLY A 509 -28.48 -6.19 32.74
C GLY A 509 -29.28 -5.49 33.84
N ASN A 510 -29.23 -4.19 33.92
CA ASN A 510 -30.27 -3.39 34.56
C ASN A 510 -31.16 -2.85 33.42
N GLU A 511 -32.34 -3.49 33.31
CA GLU A 511 -33.44 -2.88 32.56
C GLU A 511 -33.69 -1.46 33.08
N PRO A 512 -33.87 -0.45 32.24
CA PRO A 512 -34.21 0.88 32.66
C PRO A 512 -35.64 0.86 33.25
N ASN A 513 -35.74 1.09 34.55
CA ASN A 513 -37.02 1.26 35.27
C ASN A 513 -37.63 2.61 34.88
N PHE A 514 -38.65 2.57 34.05
CA PHE A 514 -39.38 3.75 33.51
C PHE A 514 -40.35 4.38 34.48
N ASN A 515 -40.24 4.17 35.83
CA ASN A 515 -41.15 4.72 36.83
C ASN A 515 -40.42 5.53 37.92
N GLN A 516 -39.78 6.66 37.57
CA GLN A 516 -39.51 7.71 38.53
C GLN A 516 -39.76 9.07 37.88
N PRO A 517 -40.53 9.97 38.53
CA PRO A 517 -40.75 11.32 38.02
C PRO A 517 -39.52 12.21 38.18
N PRO A 518 -39.31 13.22 37.34
CA PRO A 518 -38.09 14.02 37.34
C PRO A 518 -37.96 14.86 38.61
N GLN A 519 -36.85 14.69 39.32
CA GLN A 519 -36.47 15.57 40.42
C GLN A 519 -35.96 16.90 39.85
N GLN A 520 -36.57 17.97 40.35
CA GLN A 520 -36.27 19.37 40.05
C GLN A 520 -34.81 19.69 40.43
N GLN A 521 -34.02 20.11 39.47
CA GLN A 521 -32.71 20.73 39.72
C GLN A 521 -32.89 22.13 40.27
N GLN A 522 -32.40 22.35 41.49
CA GLN A 522 -32.30 23.68 42.12
C GLN A 522 -31.28 24.53 41.35
N SER A 523 -31.76 25.65 40.86
CA SER A 523 -30.97 26.71 40.24
C SER A 523 -30.10 27.42 41.27
N TYR A 524 -28.77 27.39 41.06
CA TYR A 524 -27.85 28.29 41.75
C TYR A 524 -27.94 29.68 41.12
N GLN A 525 -28.38 30.65 41.97
CA GLN A 525 -28.37 32.08 41.67
C GLN A 525 -26.94 32.62 41.71
N GLN A 526 -26.52 33.31 40.66
CA GLN A 526 -25.37 34.21 40.67
C GLN A 526 -25.77 35.59 41.25
N PRO A 527 -24.90 36.26 42.02
CA PRO A 527 -25.18 37.60 42.52
C PRO A 527 -24.92 38.67 41.45
N ASN A 528 -25.90 39.52 41.25
CA ASN A 528 -25.86 40.76 40.48
C ASN A 528 -24.89 41.77 41.13
N ALA A 529 -23.95 42.30 40.33
CA ALA A 529 -23.33 43.59 40.61
C ALA A 529 -23.77 44.57 39.51
N GLY A 530 -24.61 45.48 39.88
CA GLY A 530 -25.10 46.55 39.03
C GLY A 530 -24.04 47.60 38.73
N TYR A 531 -24.12 48.21 37.59
CA TYR A 531 -23.62 49.54 37.30
C TYR A 531 -24.60 50.26 36.39
N ASP A 532 -25.08 51.44 36.92
CA ASP A 532 -26.02 52.36 36.30
C ASP A 532 -25.45 53.08 35.09
N GLY A 533 -26.34 53.43 34.15
CA GLY A 533 -26.13 54.13 32.93
C GLY A 533 -25.61 55.57 33.03
N PRO A 534 -25.74 56.47 32.08
CA PRO A 534 -26.99 56.81 31.37
C PRO A 534 -26.90 56.98 29.83
N SER A 535 -28.06 57.07 29.25
CA SER A 535 -28.53 57.37 27.93
C SER A 535 -28.05 58.67 27.29
N ASP A 536 -28.26 58.73 25.98
CA ASP A 536 -28.46 59.81 25.05
C ASP A 536 -27.29 60.23 24.17
N PHE A 537 -27.43 60.04 22.89
CA PHE A 537 -27.79 61.04 21.90
C PHE A 537 -27.78 60.45 20.48
N ALA A 538 -28.77 60.86 19.76
CA ALA A 538 -29.10 60.57 18.38
C ALA A 538 -28.23 61.34 17.40
N ASP A 539 -28.14 60.69 16.19
CA ASP A 539 -28.40 61.32 14.89
C ASP A 539 -27.26 62.07 14.16
N GLN A 540 -27.26 61.84 12.87
CA GLN A 540 -26.79 62.63 11.74
C GLN A 540 -25.39 62.40 11.13
N GLY A 541 -25.46 61.90 9.91
CA GLY A 541 -24.89 62.64 8.76
C GLY A 541 -23.55 62.20 8.23
N GLY A 542 -23.53 61.46 7.15
CA GLY A 542 -23.10 61.83 5.83
C GLY A 542 -21.61 62.17 5.52
N PHE A 543 -21.19 61.70 4.33
CA PHE A 543 -20.05 62.11 3.48
C PHE A 543 -18.67 61.57 3.85
N GLY A 544 -18.05 60.69 3.03
CA GLY A 544 -17.38 61.09 1.80
C GLY A 544 -15.88 60.87 1.87
N ALA A 545 -15.38 60.05 1.00
CA ALA A 545 -14.12 60.14 0.25
C ALA A 545 -12.75 60.03 0.94
N ASP A 546 -11.98 59.13 0.38
CA ASP A 546 -10.52 59.19 0.15
C ASP A 546 -9.57 59.28 1.35
N PHE A 547 -8.81 58.20 1.52
CA PHE A 547 -7.37 58.32 1.76
C PHE A 547 -6.70 56.93 1.60
N ALA A 548 -5.77 56.84 0.63
CA ALA A 548 -4.81 55.76 0.47
C ALA A 548 -3.75 55.81 1.59
N PRO A 549 -3.24 54.70 2.08
CA PRO A 549 -2.06 54.71 2.93
C PRO A 549 -0.79 54.49 2.11
N GLN A 550 0.16 55.36 2.38
CA GLN A 550 1.56 55.26 1.99
C GLN A 550 2.26 54.09 2.66
N ASN A 551 3.03 53.36 1.85
CA ASN A 551 4.07 52.42 2.27
C ASN A 551 5.26 53.17 2.84
N ASP A 552 5.79 52.73 3.97
CA ASP A 552 7.20 52.80 4.31
C ASP A 552 7.54 51.78 5.41
N ALA A 553 8.24 50.71 5.03
CA ALA A 553 9.08 49.90 5.91
C ALA A 553 10.17 49.21 5.07
N PRO A 554 11.44 49.22 5.49
CA PRO A 554 12.56 48.83 4.69
C PRO A 554 12.76 47.31 4.62
N GLN A 555 13.15 46.84 3.43
CA GLN A 555 13.56 45.45 3.17
C GLN A 555 15.04 45.24 3.59
N PRO A 556 15.41 44.06 4.11
CA PRO A 556 16.83 43.73 4.31
C PRO A 556 17.49 43.26 3.02
N GLU A 557 18.68 43.79 2.79
CA GLU A 557 19.57 43.49 1.67
C GLU A 557 20.09 42.04 1.69
N VAL A 558 20.03 41.37 0.53
CA VAL A 558 20.67 40.08 0.27
C VAL A 558 22.03 40.35 -0.43
N PRO A 559 23.16 39.82 0.04
CA PRO A 559 24.44 40.01 -0.65
C PRO A 559 24.52 39.10 -1.89
N ARG A 560 24.74 39.73 -3.04
CA ARG A 560 25.09 39.08 -4.30
C ARG A 560 26.58 38.74 -4.32
N HIS A 561 26.90 37.44 -4.34
CA HIS A 561 28.24 37.00 -4.72
C HIS A 561 28.30 36.82 -6.23
N SER A 562 29.15 37.66 -6.87
CA SER A 562 29.56 37.56 -8.24
C SER A 562 30.61 36.46 -8.42
N PHE A 563 30.34 35.50 -9.32
CA PHE A 563 31.36 34.58 -9.83
C PHE A 563 32.02 35.15 -11.07
N ALA A 564 33.34 35.34 -11.02
CA ALA A 564 34.19 35.55 -12.16
C ALA A 564 34.92 34.24 -12.54
N PRO A 565 35.21 33.97 -13.82
CA PRO A 565 35.75 32.69 -14.27
C PRO A 565 37.28 32.66 -14.18
N GLY A 566 37.78 31.66 -13.44
CA GLY A 566 39.22 31.39 -13.30
C GLY A 566 39.70 30.27 -14.21
N LYS A 567 40.84 30.52 -14.82
CA LYS A 567 41.56 29.82 -15.87
C LYS A 567 42.02 28.41 -15.50
N LYS A 568 42.11 27.58 -16.55
CA LYS A 568 42.80 26.28 -16.65
C LYS A 568 44.26 26.33 -16.21
N SER A 569 44.75 25.35 -15.52
CA SER A 569 46.10 24.82 -15.60
C SER A 569 46.13 23.37 -15.16
N GLY A 570 46.46 22.46 -16.08
CA GLY A 570 46.85 21.10 -15.78
C GLY A 570 48.30 21.02 -15.31
N PRO A 571 48.72 19.82 -14.87
CA PRO A 571 49.82 19.22 -15.61
C PRO A 571 49.60 17.74 -15.96
N GLU A 572 50.20 17.40 -17.09
CA GLU A 572 50.54 16.09 -17.58
C GLU A 572 51.45 15.34 -16.61
N ALA A 573 51.30 14.03 -16.56
CA ALA A 573 52.39 13.10 -16.31
C ALA A 573 51.99 11.73 -16.84
N ASP A 574 52.55 11.45 -17.94
CA ASP A 574 53.47 10.39 -18.33
C ASP A 574 53.01 8.93 -18.16
N PHE A 575 52.83 8.36 -19.34
CA PHE A 575 52.92 6.93 -19.68
C PHE A 575 54.29 6.38 -19.38
N ARG A 576 54.37 5.22 -18.77
CA ARG A 576 55.39 4.22 -19.05
C ARG A 576 54.82 2.80 -18.94
N ASP A 577 54.96 2.16 -20.08
CA ASP A 577 54.87 0.79 -20.49
C ASP A 577 55.91 -0.09 -19.76
N GLY A 578 55.61 -1.35 -19.55
CA GLY A 578 56.56 -2.31 -18.99
C GLY A 578 55.98 -3.72 -18.78
N SER A 579 55.75 -4.37 -19.89
CA SER A 579 56.06 -5.80 -20.21
C SER A 579 56.23 -6.80 -19.09
N GLY A 580 55.46 -7.88 -19.16
CA GLY A 580 55.97 -9.27 -19.27
C GLY A 580 56.17 -10.03 -17.97
N ASN A 581 55.42 -11.06 -17.74
CA ASN A 581 55.82 -12.44 -17.84
C ASN A 581 54.75 -13.43 -17.35
N ASP A 582 54.54 -14.42 -18.18
CA ASP A 582 53.97 -15.73 -17.88
C ASP A 582 54.65 -16.41 -16.72
N VAL A 583 53.94 -17.17 -15.92
CA VAL A 583 54.30 -18.51 -15.45
C VAL A 583 53.05 -19.31 -15.10
N SER A 584 52.99 -20.47 -15.72
CA SER A 584 52.06 -21.56 -15.63
C SER A 584 52.30 -22.50 -14.43
N PHE A 585 51.28 -23.35 -14.18
CA PHE A 585 51.33 -24.71 -13.55
C PHE A 585 51.63 -24.75 -12.04
N ASP A 586 51.03 -25.60 -11.21
CA ASP A 586 50.60 -26.99 -11.27
C ASP A 586 49.68 -27.29 -10.06
N ASP A 587 48.79 -28.19 -10.33
CA ASP A 587 48.28 -29.39 -9.67
C ASP A 587 48.56 -29.71 -8.19
N ASP A 588 47.56 -30.41 -7.64
CA ASP A 588 47.57 -31.46 -6.60
C ASP A 588 47.50 -31.05 -5.11
N ASN A 589 46.38 -31.33 -4.46
CA ASN A 589 46.26 -32.54 -3.63
C ASN A 589 44.91 -32.58 -2.87
N GLU A 590 44.35 -33.75 -2.98
CA GLU A 590 43.35 -34.39 -2.14
C GLU A 590 43.66 -34.30 -0.63
N ILE A 591 42.67 -34.40 0.21
CA ILE A 591 42.41 -35.49 1.17
C ILE A 591 41.46 -35.03 2.30
N ASP A 592 40.36 -35.77 2.42
CA ASP A 592 39.66 -36.32 3.58
C ASP A 592 39.25 -35.46 4.79
N GLY A 593 38.01 -35.68 5.18
CA GLY A 593 37.61 -35.72 6.57
C GLY A 593 36.19 -35.22 6.90
N VAL A 594 35.21 -36.08 6.76
CA VAL A 594 33.91 -36.13 7.45
C VAL A 594 34.12 -36.66 8.87
N PRO A 595 33.26 -36.58 9.88
CA PRO A 595 32.03 -35.79 10.15
C PRO A 595 31.96 -35.22 11.58
N PHE A 596 31.01 -34.29 11.84
CA PHE A 596 29.98 -34.41 12.87
C PHE A 596 29.03 -33.19 12.78
#